data_b1af39ecf512feb8d8d1661bd7743309
#
_entry.id   b1af39ecf512feb8d8d1661bd7743309
#
_cell.length_a   1.000
_cell.length_b   1.000
_cell.length_c   1.000
_cell.angle_alpha   90.00
_cell.angle_beta   90.00
_cell.angle_gamma   90.00
#
_symmetry.space_group_name_H-M   'P 1'
#
loop_
_entity.id
_entity.type
_entity.pdbx_description
1 polymer ?
#
loop_
_entity_poly.entity_id
_entity_poly.type
_entity_poly.pdbx_seq_one_letter_code
_entity_poly.pdbx_strand_id
1 'polypeptide(L)'
;MIRKRANWLVILFFGELLTATAMGFFEKEIERAVVLALFVPLIISSGGNSGSQASTLVIRALALEEIRVRDWWRVMRREVLAGLALGSILGAIGFLRIALWAALFNVYGEHWFWVGLTVGLALIAIVLWGTLAGSMLPFVMRRLGFDPATSSAPFVATLVDVTGLLIYFGIAVVVLRGTLL
;
A
#
# COMPACT_ATOMS: atom_id res chain seq x y z
N MET A 1 0.69 -4.79 31.35
CA MET A 1 1.19 -4.08 30.15
C MET A 1 1.56 -5.05 29.02
N ILE A 2 2.46 -6.03 29.24
CA ILE A 2 2.93 -7.02 28.24
C ILE A 2 1.76 -7.79 27.59
N ARG A 3 0.84 -8.35 28.38
CA ARG A 3 -0.28 -9.18 27.89
C ARG A 3 -1.17 -8.47 26.86
N LYS A 4 -1.51 -7.18 27.06
CA LYS A 4 -2.33 -6.42 26.13
C LYS A 4 -1.58 -6.16 24.80
N ARG A 5 -0.28 -5.84 24.88
CA ARG A 5 0.56 -5.65 23.70
C ARG A 5 0.80 -6.97 22.95
N ALA A 6 1.05 -8.07 23.67
CA ALA A 6 1.28 -9.37 23.08
C ALA A 6 0.07 -9.85 22.26
N ASN A 7 -1.14 -9.76 22.81
CA ASN A 7 -2.36 -10.16 22.10
C ASN A 7 -2.51 -9.40 20.79
N TRP A 8 -2.27 -8.07 20.80
CA TRP A 8 -2.37 -7.26 19.61
C TRP A 8 -1.31 -7.60 18.57
N LEU A 9 -0.05 -7.75 19.01
CA LEU A 9 1.05 -8.15 18.13
C LEU A 9 0.83 -9.53 17.49
N VAL A 10 0.26 -10.48 18.23
CA VAL A 10 -0.09 -11.81 17.70
C VAL A 10 -1.14 -11.70 16.60
N ILE A 11 -2.18 -10.88 16.78
CA ILE A 11 -3.20 -10.66 15.73
C ILE A 11 -2.57 -10.07 14.47
N LEU A 12 -1.72 -9.04 14.63
CA LEU A 12 -1.02 -8.42 13.51
C LEU A 12 -0.09 -9.41 12.81
N PHE A 13 0.64 -10.23 13.58
CA PHE A 13 1.53 -11.26 13.04
C PHE A 13 0.79 -12.30 12.20
N PHE A 14 -0.38 -12.76 12.65
CA PHE A 14 -1.23 -13.61 11.82
C PHE A 14 -1.68 -12.92 10.53
N GLY A 15 -1.97 -11.62 10.59
CA GLY A 15 -2.22 -10.82 9.38
C GLY A 15 -1.01 -10.81 8.45
N GLU A 16 0.20 -10.63 8.98
CA GLU A 16 1.43 -10.64 8.17
C GLU A 16 1.75 -12.01 7.56
N LEU A 17 1.37 -13.12 8.20
CA LEU A 17 1.51 -14.45 7.59
C LEU A 17 0.70 -14.60 6.29
N LEU A 18 -0.39 -13.84 6.13
CA LEU A 18 -1.13 -13.79 4.87
C LEU A 18 -0.31 -13.15 3.74
N THR A 19 0.64 -12.27 4.08
CA THR A 19 1.58 -11.68 3.11
C THR A 19 2.44 -12.75 2.45
N ALA A 20 2.98 -13.69 3.25
CA ALA A 20 3.75 -14.82 2.74
C ALA A 20 2.87 -15.73 1.85
N THR A 21 1.63 -15.95 2.23
CA THR A 21 0.66 -16.72 1.43
C THR A 21 0.36 -16.01 0.10
N ALA A 22 0.14 -14.69 0.14
CA ALA A 22 -0.07 -13.89 -1.07
C ALA A 22 1.13 -13.94 -2.01
N MET A 23 2.36 -13.86 -1.49
CA MET A 23 3.58 -14.04 -2.29
C MET A 23 3.66 -15.42 -2.93
N GLY A 24 3.24 -16.47 -2.22
CA GLY A 24 3.20 -17.84 -2.75
C GLY A 24 2.28 -17.99 -3.97
N PHE A 25 1.20 -17.22 -4.06
CA PHE A 25 0.35 -17.23 -5.27
C PHE A 25 1.07 -16.67 -6.51
N PHE A 26 2.04 -15.79 -6.32
CA PHE A 26 2.80 -15.15 -7.40
C PHE A 26 4.23 -15.71 -7.54
N GLU A 27 4.51 -16.87 -6.98
CA GLU A 27 5.85 -17.50 -7.00
C GLU A 27 6.38 -17.65 -8.43
N LYS A 28 5.53 -18.08 -9.37
CA LYS A 28 5.91 -18.26 -10.79
C LYS A 28 6.22 -16.93 -11.48
N GLU A 29 5.48 -15.88 -11.18
CA GLU A 29 5.70 -14.54 -11.70
C GLU A 29 7.00 -13.96 -11.13
N ILE A 30 7.27 -14.21 -9.85
CA ILE A 30 8.50 -13.81 -9.18
C ILE A 30 9.72 -14.55 -9.78
N GLU A 31 9.60 -15.85 -10.01
CA GLU A 31 10.68 -16.64 -10.65
C GLU A 31 11.01 -16.13 -12.06
N ARG A 32 10.00 -15.78 -12.86
CA ARG A 32 10.17 -15.26 -14.22
C ARG A 32 10.73 -13.85 -14.24
N ALA A 33 10.33 -13.01 -13.30
CA ALA A 33 10.72 -11.61 -13.21
C ALA A 33 11.22 -11.28 -11.79
N VAL A 34 12.38 -11.85 -11.40
CA VAL A 34 13.01 -11.65 -10.07
C VAL A 34 13.19 -10.16 -9.73
N VAL A 35 13.37 -9.32 -10.76
CA VAL A 35 13.47 -7.87 -10.61
C VAL A 35 12.27 -7.25 -9.87
N LEU A 36 11.08 -7.85 -9.99
CA LEU A 36 9.88 -7.37 -9.30
C LEU A 36 10.00 -7.50 -7.77
N ALA A 37 10.64 -8.57 -7.30
CA ALA A 37 10.84 -8.80 -5.86
C ALA A 37 11.67 -7.69 -5.20
N LEU A 38 12.57 -7.04 -5.95
CA LEU A 38 13.41 -5.93 -5.45
C LEU A 38 12.58 -4.70 -5.05
N PHE A 39 11.40 -4.51 -5.65
CA PHE A 39 10.56 -3.36 -5.40
C PHE A 39 9.43 -3.64 -4.38
N VAL A 40 9.21 -4.89 -3.98
CA VAL A 40 8.19 -5.27 -2.98
C VAL A 40 8.30 -4.44 -1.70
N PRO A 41 9.49 -4.31 -1.05
CA PRO A 41 9.60 -3.52 0.18
C PRO A 41 9.27 -2.04 -0.03
N LEU A 42 9.69 -1.45 -1.16
CA LEU A 42 9.41 -0.06 -1.49
C LEU A 42 7.91 0.19 -1.64
N ILE A 43 7.23 -0.68 -2.36
CA ILE A 43 5.82 -0.56 -2.71
C ILE A 43 4.94 -0.73 -1.49
N ILE A 44 5.16 -1.80 -0.71
CA ILE A 44 4.43 -2.09 0.53
C ILE A 44 4.61 -0.95 1.54
N SER A 45 5.86 -0.56 1.80
CA SER A 45 6.16 0.54 2.73
C SER A 45 5.50 1.86 2.33
N SER A 46 5.46 2.18 1.04
CA SER A 46 4.83 3.41 0.56
C SER A 46 3.33 3.43 0.83
N GLY A 47 2.64 2.32 0.59
CA GLY A 47 1.21 2.18 0.89
C GLY A 47 0.90 2.20 2.39
N GLY A 48 1.65 1.43 3.17
CA GLY A 48 1.51 1.36 4.62
C GLY A 48 1.75 2.72 5.31
N ASN A 49 2.78 3.45 4.88
CA ASN A 49 3.07 4.79 5.38
C ASN A 49 1.95 5.78 5.06
N SER A 50 1.46 5.79 3.82
CA SER A 50 0.36 6.65 3.40
C SER A 50 -0.93 6.33 4.17
N GLY A 51 -1.26 5.05 4.31
CA GLY A 51 -2.43 4.60 5.06
C GLY A 51 -2.36 4.94 6.55
N SER A 52 -1.20 4.77 7.16
CA SER A 52 -0.96 5.10 8.57
C SER A 52 -1.09 6.61 8.83
N GLN A 53 -0.58 7.44 7.92
CA GLN A 53 -0.75 8.90 8.00
C GLN A 53 -2.22 9.30 7.88
N ALA A 54 -2.94 8.80 6.89
CA ALA A 54 -4.36 9.09 6.69
C ALA A 54 -5.19 8.65 7.90
N SER A 55 -4.94 7.44 8.42
CA SER A 55 -5.63 6.91 9.61
C SER A 55 -5.41 7.80 10.84
N THR A 56 -4.18 8.19 11.10
CA THR A 56 -3.83 9.05 12.24
C THR A 56 -4.54 10.40 12.17
N LEU A 57 -4.56 11.03 10.99
CA LEU A 57 -5.23 12.31 10.78
C LEU A 57 -6.73 12.21 11.00
N VAL A 58 -7.38 11.16 10.46
CA VAL A 58 -8.82 10.95 10.60
C VAL A 58 -9.20 10.62 12.04
N ILE A 59 -8.44 9.75 12.73
CA ILE A 59 -8.68 9.42 14.14
C ILE A 59 -8.62 10.69 14.99
N ARG A 60 -7.58 11.51 14.78
CA ARG A 60 -7.42 12.78 15.49
C ARG A 60 -8.61 13.73 15.24
N ALA A 61 -8.99 13.91 13.97
CA ALA A 61 -10.09 14.80 13.61
C ALA A 61 -11.45 14.32 14.17
N LEU A 62 -11.68 12.99 14.22
CA LEU A 62 -12.85 12.38 14.87
C LEU A 62 -12.84 12.57 16.40
N ALA A 63 -11.66 12.50 17.03
CA ALA A 63 -11.51 12.67 18.47
C ALA A 63 -11.72 14.14 18.91
N LEU A 64 -11.31 15.10 18.08
CA LEU A 64 -11.48 16.53 18.28
C LEU A 64 -12.85 17.05 17.80
N GLU A 65 -13.73 16.17 17.31
CA GLU A 65 -15.03 16.50 16.73
C GLU A 65 -14.97 17.49 15.54
N GLU A 66 -13.79 17.65 14.91
CA GLU A 66 -13.63 18.45 13.69
C GLU A 66 -14.38 17.83 12.50
N ILE A 67 -14.52 16.49 12.49
CA ILE A 67 -15.32 15.73 11.53
C ILE A 67 -16.25 14.76 12.27
N ARG A 68 -17.37 14.44 11.64
CA ARG A 68 -18.35 13.48 12.16
C ARG A 68 -18.47 12.29 11.20
N VAL A 69 -19.08 11.19 11.67
CA VAL A 69 -19.29 9.98 10.84
C VAL A 69 -20.02 10.29 9.53
N ARG A 70 -20.94 11.27 9.52
CA ARG A 70 -21.66 11.70 8.31
C ARG A 70 -20.76 12.35 7.25
N ASP A 71 -19.58 12.82 7.64
CA ASP A 71 -18.66 13.54 6.74
C ASP A 71 -17.75 12.60 5.94
N TRP A 72 -17.92 11.26 6.07
CA TRP A 72 -17.09 10.22 5.45
C TRP A 72 -16.90 10.43 3.94
N TRP A 73 -17.97 10.85 3.22
CA TRP A 73 -17.90 11.07 1.78
C TRP A 73 -17.00 12.25 1.41
N ARG A 74 -17.08 13.35 2.19
CA ARG A 74 -16.19 14.50 1.99
C ARG A 74 -14.72 14.13 2.22
N VAL A 75 -14.44 13.37 3.28
CA VAL A 75 -13.10 12.88 3.57
C VAL A 75 -12.63 11.94 2.46
N MET A 76 -13.43 10.97 2.07
CA MET A 76 -13.09 10.03 1.01
C MET A 76 -12.71 10.73 -0.31
N ARG A 77 -13.50 11.72 -0.74
CA ARG A 77 -13.19 12.49 -1.96
C ARG A 77 -11.86 13.24 -1.86
N ARG A 78 -11.54 13.78 -0.70
CA ARG A 78 -10.25 14.44 -0.46
C ARG A 78 -9.10 13.44 -0.48
N GLU A 79 -9.29 12.30 0.14
CA GLU A 79 -8.28 11.26 0.21
C GLU A 79 -8.02 10.60 -1.16
N VAL A 80 -9.02 10.49 -2.03
CA VAL A 80 -8.83 10.08 -3.43
C VAL A 80 -7.89 11.05 -4.14
N LEU A 81 -8.14 12.36 -4.04
CA LEU A 81 -7.29 13.36 -4.70
C LEU A 81 -5.87 13.38 -4.09
N ALA A 82 -5.77 13.32 -2.76
CA ALA A 82 -4.48 13.27 -2.08
C ALA A 82 -3.70 12.00 -2.44
N GLY A 83 -4.36 10.83 -2.42
CA GLY A 83 -3.74 9.55 -2.77
C GLY A 83 -3.28 9.49 -4.22
N LEU A 84 -4.06 10.02 -5.16
CA LEU A 84 -3.65 10.14 -6.56
C LEU A 84 -2.45 11.07 -6.71
N ALA A 85 -2.47 12.24 -6.07
CA ALA A 85 -1.36 13.20 -6.15
C ALA A 85 -0.08 12.62 -5.54
N LEU A 86 -0.14 12.10 -4.32
CA LEU A 86 1.00 11.49 -3.63
C LEU A 86 1.52 10.26 -4.36
N GLY A 87 0.61 9.39 -4.80
CA GLY A 87 0.93 8.20 -5.59
C GLY A 87 1.60 8.55 -6.91
N SER A 88 1.13 9.59 -7.61
CA SER A 88 1.75 10.06 -8.85
C SER A 88 3.16 10.60 -8.64
N ILE A 89 3.38 11.35 -7.54
CA ILE A 89 4.72 11.85 -7.17
C ILE A 89 5.65 10.65 -6.91
N LEU A 90 5.26 9.71 -6.06
CA LEU A 90 6.08 8.54 -5.75
C LEU A 90 6.25 7.62 -6.95
N GLY A 91 5.21 7.44 -7.77
CA GLY A 91 5.26 6.68 -9.00
C GLY A 91 6.24 7.27 -10.01
N ALA A 92 6.23 8.60 -10.19
CA ALA A 92 7.19 9.29 -11.04
C ALA A 92 8.63 9.14 -10.52
N ILE A 93 8.85 9.29 -9.21
CA ILE A 93 10.17 9.09 -8.60
C ILE A 93 10.65 7.64 -8.79
N GLY A 94 9.77 6.66 -8.58
CA GLY A 94 10.07 5.24 -8.77
C GLY A 94 10.44 4.92 -10.22
N PHE A 95 9.65 5.43 -11.17
CA PHE A 95 9.93 5.29 -12.60
C PHE A 95 11.28 5.93 -12.98
N LEU A 96 11.51 7.19 -12.58
CA LEU A 96 12.74 7.93 -12.85
C LEU A 96 13.98 7.23 -12.26
N ARG A 97 13.85 6.68 -11.07
CA ARG A 97 14.91 5.89 -10.45
C ARG A 97 15.28 4.67 -11.30
N ILE A 98 14.28 3.93 -11.82
CA ILE A 98 14.52 2.77 -12.68
C ILE A 98 15.14 3.20 -14.01
N ALA A 99 14.63 4.26 -14.65
CA ALA A 99 15.17 4.81 -15.87
C ALA A 99 16.63 5.26 -15.71
N LEU A 100 16.94 5.96 -14.61
CA LEU A 100 18.30 6.41 -14.32
C LEU A 100 19.27 5.23 -14.13
N TRP A 101 18.86 4.20 -13.37
CA TRP A 101 19.70 3.01 -13.15
C TRP A 101 19.88 2.18 -14.42
N ALA A 102 18.84 2.09 -15.26
CA ALA A 102 18.95 1.46 -16.56
C ALA A 102 19.98 2.17 -17.46
N ALA A 103 19.93 3.51 -17.48
CA ALA A 103 20.86 4.32 -18.29
C ALA A 103 22.31 4.27 -17.80
N LEU A 104 22.53 4.26 -16.47
CA LEU A 104 23.88 4.32 -15.89
C LEU A 104 24.53 2.96 -15.74
N PHE A 105 23.77 1.91 -15.42
CA PHE A 105 24.31 0.61 -15.00
C PHE A 105 23.79 -0.57 -15.81
N ASN A 106 22.85 -0.34 -16.74
CA ASN A 106 22.20 -1.36 -17.58
C ASN A 106 21.60 -2.55 -16.77
N VAL A 107 21.09 -2.26 -15.57
CA VAL A 107 20.70 -3.29 -14.57
C VAL A 107 19.41 -4.02 -14.96
N TYR A 108 18.50 -3.38 -15.69
CA TYR A 108 17.16 -3.92 -15.99
C TYR A 108 16.99 -4.45 -17.41
N GLY A 109 18.11 -4.47 -18.21
CA GLY A 109 18.10 -4.96 -19.59
C GLY A 109 17.15 -4.19 -20.51
N GLU A 110 16.70 -4.86 -21.58
CA GLU A 110 15.83 -4.27 -22.61
C GLU A 110 14.42 -3.93 -22.10
N HIS A 111 13.98 -4.54 -20.98
CA HIS A 111 12.62 -4.38 -20.46
C HIS A 111 12.49 -3.33 -19.35
N TRP A 112 13.52 -2.51 -19.11
CA TRP A 112 13.54 -1.51 -18.05
C TRP A 112 12.31 -0.58 -18.05
N PHE A 113 11.82 -0.21 -19.24
CA PHE A 113 10.65 0.67 -19.38
C PHE A 113 9.40 0.03 -18.80
N TRP A 114 9.16 -1.24 -19.10
CA TRP A 114 8.00 -1.98 -18.60
C TRP A 114 8.08 -2.25 -17.10
N VAL A 115 9.28 -2.51 -16.59
CA VAL A 115 9.52 -2.62 -15.14
C VAL A 115 9.24 -1.28 -14.46
N GLY A 116 9.75 -0.18 -15.01
CA GLY A 116 9.53 1.18 -14.52
C GLY A 116 8.04 1.55 -14.51
N LEU A 117 7.34 1.25 -15.60
CA LEU A 117 5.90 1.48 -15.72
C LEU A 117 5.10 0.67 -14.69
N THR A 118 5.44 -0.60 -14.51
CA THR A 118 4.81 -1.47 -13.51
C THR A 118 4.97 -0.90 -12.10
N VAL A 119 6.19 -0.54 -11.71
CA VAL A 119 6.47 0.04 -10.38
C VAL A 119 5.79 1.38 -10.20
N GLY A 120 5.81 2.24 -11.22
CA GLY A 120 5.15 3.55 -11.18
C GLY A 120 3.63 3.44 -11.00
N LEU A 121 2.98 2.61 -11.80
CA LEU A 121 1.54 2.37 -11.69
C LEU A 121 1.17 1.70 -10.37
N ALA A 122 1.98 0.74 -9.91
CA ALA A 122 1.78 0.08 -8.63
C ALA A 122 1.86 1.08 -7.45
N LEU A 123 2.84 1.98 -7.46
CA LEU A 123 2.95 3.03 -6.44
C LEU A 123 1.71 3.93 -6.41
N ILE A 124 1.20 4.35 -7.58
CA ILE A 124 -0.04 5.14 -7.65
C ILE A 124 -1.21 4.38 -7.02
N ALA A 125 -1.41 3.13 -7.44
CA ALA A 125 -2.54 2.33 -7.00
C ALA A 125 -2.47 2.00 -5.49
N ILE A 126 -1.29 1.64 -4.99
CA ILE A 126 -1.10 1.22 -3.60
C ILE A 126 -1.13 2.39 -2.64
N VAL A 127 -0.57 3.54 -3.01
CA VAL A 127 -0.66 4.77 -2.19
C VAL A 127 -2.11 5.25 -2.13
N LEU A 128 -2.84 5.25 -3.25
CA LEU A 128 -4.27 5.55 -3.27
C LEU A 128 -5.06 4.58 -2.39
N TRP A 129 -4.82 3.28 -2.54
CA TRP A 129 -5.47 2.25 -1.73
C TRP A 129 -5.16 2.42 -0.24
N GLY A 130 -3.88 2.59 0.13
CA GLY A 130 -3.45 2.81 1.51
C GLY A 130 -4.12 4.03 2.14
N THR A 131 -4.13 5.15 1.41
CA THR A 131 -4.78 6.40 1.84
C THR A 131 -6.28 6.20 2.09
N LEU A 132 -6.97 5.52 1.17
CA LEU A 132 -8.39 5.22 1.30
C LEU A 132 -8.68 4.24 2.44
N ALA A 133 -7.97 3.13 2.53
CA ALA A 133 -8.14 2.16 3.59
C ALA A 133 -7.86 2.79 4.97
N GLY A 134 -6.76 3.55 5.08
CA GLY A 134 -6.39 4.24 6.31
C GLY A 134 -7.41 5.27 6.75
N SER A 135 -7.93 6.07 5.84
CA SER A 135 -8.90 7.12 6.18
C SER A 135 -10.31 6.60 6.43
N MET A 136 -10.75 5.54 5.74
CA MET A 136 -12.12 5.03 5.85
C MET A 136 -12.30 4.05 7.01
N LEU A 137 -11.26 3.31 7.37
CA LEU A 137 -11.33 2.33 8.46
C LEU A 137 -11.80 2.93 9.79
N PRO A 138 -11.33 4.11 10.26
CA PRO A 138 -11.83 4.75 11.48
C PRO A 138 -13.33 5.07 11.45
N PHE A 139 -13.87 5.46 10.30
CA PHE A 139 -15.31 5.71 10.14
C PHE A 139 -16.11 4.41 10.26
N VAL A 140 -15.63 3.34 9.64
CA VAL A 140 -16.27 2.01 9.74
C VAL A 140 -16.27 1.53 11.19
N MET A 141 -15.13 1.62 11.88
CA MET A 141 -15.00 1.23 13.27
C MET A 141 -15.97 2.00 14.17
N ARG A 142 -16.01 3.34 14.04
CA ARG A 142 -16.91 4.18 14.82
C ARG A 142 -18.38 3.89 14.53
N ARG A 143 -18.74 3.57 13.28
CA ARG A 143 -20.10 3.19 12.91
C ARG A 143 -20.52 1.85 13.51
N LEU A 144 -19.59 0.93 13.68
CA LEU A 144 -19.79 -0.39 14.30
C LEU A 144 -19.76 -0.33 15.84
N GLY A 145 -19.54 0.85 16.43
CA GLY A 145 -19.48 1.04 17.88
C GLY A 145 -18.11 0.70 18.50
N PHE A 146 -17.09 0.48 17.68
CA PHE A 146 -15.71 0.28 18.13
C PHE A 146 -14.97 1.62 18.28
N ASP A 147 -13.98 1.63 19.18
CA ASP A 147 -13.08 2.78 19.31
C ASP A 147 -12.18 2.88 18.08
N PRO A 148 -12.22 3.99 17.30
CA PRO A 148 -11.34 4.18 16.15
C PRO A 148 -9.84 4.12 16.46
N ALA A 149 -9.45 4.40 17.71
CA ALA A 149 -8.05 4.29 18.14
C ALA A 149 -7.55 2.82 18.15
N THR A 150 -8.44 1.83 18.15
CA THR A 150 -8.08 0.42 18.00
C THR A 150 -7.67 0.07 16.57
N SER A 151 -8.14 0.84 15.57
CA SER A 151 -7.66 0.75 14.19
C SER A 151 -6.31 1.46 14.04
N SER A 152 -5.36 1.01 14.85
CA SER A 152 -4.02 1.60 14.94
C SER A 152 -3.30 1.60 13.58
N ALA A 153 -2.36 2.53 13.40
CA ALA A 153 -1.51 2.58 12.22
C ALA A 153 -0.87 1.22 11.86
N PRO A 154 -0.42 0.37 12.80
CA PRO A 154 0.04 -0.98 12.49
C PRO A 154 -1.00 -1.88 11.84
N PHE A 155 -2.28 -1.81 12.26
CA PHE A 155 -3.34 -2.60 11.63
C PHE A 155 -3.58 -2.19 10.18
N VAL A 156 -3.60 -0.88 9.92
CA VAL A 156 -3.71 -0.35 8.54
C VAL A 156 -2.51 -0.79 7.71
N ALA A 157 -1.30 -0.73 8.26
CA ALA A 157 -0.09 -1.16 7.57
C ALA A 157 -0.18 -2.64 7.18
N THR A 158 -0.50 -3.55 8.12
CA THR A 158 -0.67 -4.99 7.83
C THR A 158 -1.74 -5.26 6.78
N LEU A 159 -2.87 -4.55 6.82
CA LEU A 159 -3.91 -4.67 5.81
C LEU A 159 -3.40 -4.26 4.41
N VAL A 160 -2.66 -3.14 4.35
CA VAL A 160 -2.10 -2.62 3.10
C VAL A 160 -0.97 -3.50 2.59
N ASP A 161 -0.18 -4.13 3.46
CA ASP A 161 0.90 -5.04 3.09
C ASP A 161 0.35 -6.24 2.29
N VAL A 162 -0.68 -6.90 2.82
CA VAL A 162 -1.31 -8.04 2.14
C VAL A 162 -1.98 -7.62 0.84
N THR A 163 -2.87 -6.62 0.92
CA THR A 163 -3.64 -6.16 -0.25
C THR A 163 -2.77 -5.45 -1.28
N GLY A 164 -1.72 -4.76 -0.83
CA GLY A 164 -0.75 -4.10 -1.68
C GLY A 164 0.05 -5.06 -2.55
N LEU A 165 0.43 -6.24 -2.01
CA LEU A 165 1.05 -7.29 -2.81
C LEU A 165 0.14 -7.76 -3.93
N LEU A 166 -1.13 -8.01 -3.63
CA LEU A 166 -2.11 -8.44 -4.64
C LEU A 166 -2.26 -7.39 -5.75
N ILE A 167 -2.32 -6.10 -5.38
CA ILE A 167 -2.39 -4.98 -6.34
C ILE A 167 -1.10 -4.94 -7.17
N TYR A 168 0.07 -5.02 -6.54
CA TYR A 168 1.36 -4.93 -7.22
C TYR A 168 1.53 -6.03 -8.26
N PHE A 169 1.41 -7.29 -7.85
CA PHE A 169 1.57 -8.41 -8.76
C PHE A 169 0.41 -8.49 -9.77
N GLY A 170 -0.80 -8.08 -9.39
CA GLY A 170 -1.89 -7.93 -10.34
C GLY A 170 -1.57 -6.96 -11.48
N ILE A 171 -1.01 -5.79 -11.16
CA ILE A 171 -0.53 -4.82 -12.15
C ILE A 171 0.64 -5.40 -12.96
N ALA A 172 1.60 -6.07 -12.29
CA ALA A 172 2.74 -6.69 -12.96
C ALA A 172 2.29 -7.73 -14.00
N VAL A 173 1.35 -8.59 -13.66
CA VAL A 173 0.78 -9.58 -14.60
C VAL A 173 0.14 -8.90 -15.82
N VAL A 174 -0.59 -7.80 -15.61
CA VAL A 174 -1.24 -7.08 -16.72
C VAL A 174 -0.23 -6.35 -17.62
N VAL A 175 0.74 -5.66 -17.00
CA VAL A 175 1.69 -4.80 -17.74
C VAL A 175 2.80 -5.60 -18.40
N LEU A 176 3.29 -6.68 -17.76
CA LEU A 176 4.42 -7.47 -18.23
C LEU A 176 4.03 -8.70 -19.05
N ARG A 177 2.73 -8.92 -19.23
CA ARG A 177 2.23 -10.03 -20.05
C ARG A 177 2.76 -9.94 -21.48
N GLY A 178 3.46 -11.01 -21.90
CA GLY A 178 4.08 -11.06 -23.24
C GLY A 178 5.45 -10.39 -23.36
N THR A 179 6.01 -9.90 -22.25
CA THR A 179 7.39 -9.38 -22.19
C THR A 179 8.25 -10.18 -21.21
N LEU A 180 8.03 -10.02 -19.92
CA LEU A 180 8.71 -10.77 -18.83
C LEU A 180 7.84 -11.86 -18.23
N LEU A 181 6.53 -11.80 -18.40
CA LEU A 181 5.55 -12.78 -17.91
C LEU A 181 4.67 -13.35 -19.09
#